data_02f57d2015fc3061fd226e08c4b32ae8
#
_entry.id   02f57d2015fc3061fd226e08c4b32ae8
#
_cell.length_a   1.000
_cell.length_b   1.000
_cell.length_c   1.000
_cell.angle_alpha   90.00
_cell.angle_beta   90.00
_cell.angle_gamma   90.00
#
_symmetry.space_group_name_H-M   'P 1'
#
loop_
_entity.id
_entity.type
_entity.pdbx_description
1 polymer ?
#
loop_
_entity_poly.entity_id
_entity_poly.type
_entity_poly.pdbx_seq_one_letter_code
_entity_poly.pdbx_strand_id
1 'polypeptide(L)'
;ERAAAGNPWIWRPAFFGAFASVDEALLKRGFHVVYYDLTHLYGSPRARKSGTDFYWNMVQMYGLSPRVTLEGFSRGGLFAYNWAADHPDKVACIYVDAPVCDVFSWPGRSSGNAGLWKGMLDEWGLTEARMNTFPGNPIDRLKPLADARIPVICVCGDSDRVVPFSENSAVVRQRYTAMGAPFELILKPGVDHHPHSLENPTPVVDFIVRHQAGYEAGQCYTLRGNYQNSYRKFEKERVGTVAFLGGSITEMKGWRDMICEDLKQRFPYTKFTFVAAGI
;
A
#
# COMPACT_ATOMS: atom_id res chain seq x y z
N GLU A 1 -17.96 14.29 -10.74
CA GLU A 1 -16.83 15.24 -10.67
C GLU A 1 -15.71 14.76 -11.63
N ARG A 2 -14.89 15.68 -12.13
CA ARG A 2 -13.81 15.33 -13.05
C ARG A 2 -12.60 14.81 -12.29
N ALA A 3 -12.00 13.71 -12.75
CA ALA A 3 -10.77 13.19 -12.17
C ALA A 3 -9.63 14.23 -12.25
N ALA A 4 -8.82 14.32 -11.20
CA ALA A 4 -7.63 15.15 -11.19
C ALA A 4 -6.57 14.61 -12.16
N ALA A 5 -5.68 15.49 -12.64
CA ALA A 5 -4.59 15.08 -13.52
C ALA A 5 -3.72 13.99 -12.88
N GLY A 6 -3.33 13.00 -13.69
CA GLY A 6 -2.57 11.84 -13.21
C GLY A 6 -3.41 10.74 -12.54
N ASN A 7 -4.74 10.90 -12.46
CA ASN A 7 -5.67 9.94 -11.85
C ASN A 7 -5.21 9.47 -10.45
N PRO A 8 -4.99 10.39 -9.51
CA PRO A 8 -4.56 10.04 -8.15
C PRO A 8 -5.62 9.20 -7.45
N TRP A 9 -5.18 8.32 -6.58
CA TRP A 9 -6.08 7.43 -5.87
C TRP A 9 -5.62 7.08 -4.46
N ILE A 10 -6.61 6.81 -3.62
CA ILE A 10 -6.43 6.27 -2.28
C ILE A 10 -7.01 4.85 -2.23
N TRP A 11 -6.26 3.94 -1.63
CA TRP A 11 -6.64 2.54 -1.52
C TRP A 11 -6.91 2.17 -0.07
N ARG A 12 -8.14 1.77 0.16
CA ARG A 12 -8.67 1.35 1.44
C ARG A 12 -8.77 -0.19 1.48
N PRO A 13 -7.99 -0.91 2.31
CA PRO A 13 -7.99 -2.37 2.37
C PRO A 13 -9.00 -2.95 3.36
N ALA A 14 -9.67 -2.09 4.16
CA ALA A 14 -10.57 -2.52 5.22
C ALA A 14 -11.63 -1.46 5.52
N PHE A 15 -12.76 -1.88 6.11
CA PHE A 15 -13.82 -1.01 6.67
C PHE A 15 -14.41 -0.01 5.69
N PHE A 16 -14.84 -0.45 4.51
CA PHE A 16 -15.43 0.42 3.49
C PHE A 16 -16.57 1.29 4.04
N GLY A 17 -16.47 2.59 3.76
CA GLY A 17 -17.47 3.58 4.16
C GLY A 17 -17.46 3.99 5.63
N ALA A 18 -16.66 3.35 6.49
CA ALA A 18 -16.55 3.73 7.88
C ALA A 18 -15.63 4.97 8.02
N PHE A 19 -16.11 6.03 8.72
CA PHE A 19 -15.34 7.26 8.95
C PHE A 19 -14.76 7.88 7.65
N ALA A 20 -15.59 8.00 6.61
CA ALA A 20 -15.20 8.30 5.23
C ALA A 20 -14.91 9.79 4.95
N SER A 21 -14.75 10.64 5.95
CA SER A 21 -14.60 12.09 5.76
C SER A 21 -13.41 12.47 4.89
N VAL A 22 -12.29 11.74 4.99
CA VAL A 22 -11.10 11.92 4.14
C VAL A 22 -11.38 11.46 2.72
N ASP A 23 -12.00 10.28 2.55
CA ASP A 23 -12.36 9.72 1.24
C ASP A 23 -13.28 10.67 0.47
N GLU A 24 -14.34 11.16 1.12
CA GLU A 24 -15.30 12.09 0.52
C GLU A 24 -14.65 13.43 0.14
N ALA A 25 -13.75 13.93 0.98
CA ALA A 25 -13.04 15.17 0.69
C ALA A 25 -12.04 14.99 -0.47
N LEU A 26 -11.38 13.83 -0.59
CA LEU A 26 -10.50 13.50 -1.72
C LEU A 26 -11.28 13.29 -3.02
N LEU A 27 -12.46 12.65 -2.97
CA LEU A 27 -13.35 12.55 -4.15
C LEU A 27 -13.69 13.92 -4.70
N LYS A 28 -14.03 14.91 -3.84
CA LYS A 28 -14.29 16.30 -4.25
C LYS A 28 -13.07 16.98 -4.89
N ARG A 29 -11.86 16.46 -4.62
CA ARG A 29 -10.60 16.93 -5.24
C ARG A 29 -10.19 16.12 -6.47
N GLY A 30 -11.05 15.23 -6.97
CA GLY A 30 -10.84 14.42 -8.17
C GLY A 30 -9.98 13.18 -7.97
N PHE A 31 -9.76 12.75 -6.72
CA PHE A 31 -9.15 11.46 -6.44
C PHE A 31 -10.13 10.32 -6.69
N HIS A 32 -9.60 9.15 -7.03
CA HIS A 32 -10.35 7.91 -7.01
C HIS A 32 -10.23 7.27 -5.63
N VAL A 33 -11.34 6.90 -5.02
CA VAL A 33 -11.36 6.10 -3.78
C VAL A 33 -11.62 4.66 -4.16
N VAL A 34 -10.71 3.79 -3.79
CA VAL A 34 -10.72 2.38 -4.23
C VAL A 34 -10.69 1.47 -3.02
N TYR A 35 -11.55 0.47 -3.02
CA TYR A 35 -11.67 -0.53 -1.97
C TYR A 35 -11.43 -1.93 -2.47
N TYR A 36 -10.63 -2.68 -1.73
CA TYR A 36 -10.47 -4.11 -1.89
C TYR A 36 -10.34 -4.76 -0.52
N ASP A 37 -11.29 -5.62 -0.15
CA ASP A 37 -11.37 -6.18 1.19
C ASP A 37 -10.26 -7.20 1.46
N LEU A 38 -9.33 -6.80 2.31
CA LEU A 38 -8.23 -7.61 2.83
C LEU A 38 -8.27 -7.71 4.36
N THR A 39 -9.41 -7.33 4.96
CA THR A 39 -9.60 -7.14 6.40
C THR A 39 -9.18 -8.37 7.22
N HIS A 40 -9.56 -9.57 6.76
CA HIS A 40 -9.33 -10.82 7.47
C HIS A 40 -8.05 -11.55 7.06
N LEU A 41 -7.20 -10.89 6.26
CA LEU A 41 -5.93 -11.48 5.82
C LEU A 41 -4.70 -10.96 6.60
N TYR A 42 -4.88 -10.12 7.61
CA TYR A 42 -3.86 -9.69 8.59
C TYR A 42 -2.51 -9.32 7.97
N GLY A 43 -2.48 -8.70 6.77
CA GLY A 43 -1.25 -8.31 6.08
C GLY A 43 -0.35 -9.50 5.67
N SER A 44 -0.90 -10.71 5.59
CA SER A 44 -0.19 -11.95 5.26
C SER A 44 0.46 -11.92 3.87
N PRO A 45 1.34 -12.87 3.55
CA PRO A 45 1.87 -13.03 2.20
C PRO A 45 0.77 -13.17 1.14
N ARG A 46 -0.35 -13.85 1.46
CA ARG A 46 -1.51 -13.97 0.58
C ARG A 46 -2.20 -12.62 0.39
N ALA A 47 -2.41 -11.85 1.47
CA ALA A 47 -2.97 -10.49 1.37
C ALA A 47 -2.13 -9.60 0.46
N ARG A 48 -0.81 -9.60 0.64
CA ARG A 48 0.11 -8.76 -0.13
C ARG A 48 0.17 -9.17 -1.59
N LYS A 49 0.15 -10.48 -1.87
CA LYS A 49 0.06 -10.97 -3.25
C LYS A 49 -1.25 -10.54 -3.91
N SER A 50 -2.40 -10.80 -3.28
CA SER A 50 -3.71 -10.37 -3.80
C SER A 50 -3.80 -8.86 -3.97
N GLY A 51 -3.22 -8.10 -3.04
CA GLY A 51 -3.12 -6.65 -3.14
C GLY A 51 -2.26 -6.21 -4.31
N THR A 52 -1.16 -6.91 -4.59
CA THR A 52 -0.30 -6.61 -5.75
C THR A 52 -1.03 -6.87 -7.07
N ASP A 53 -1.76 -7.98 -7.17
CA ASP A 53 -2.57 -8.29 -8.35
C ASP A 53 -3.67 -7.23 -8.54
N PHE A 54 -4.31 -6.81 -7.46
CA PHE A 54 -5.30 -5.73 -7.47
C PHE A 54 -4.69 -4.37 -7.88
N TYR A 55 -3.55 -3.98 -7.30
CA TYR A 55 -2.84 -2.76 -7.67
C TYR A 55 -2.58 -2.70 -9.17
N TRP A 56 -2.09 -3.79 -9.76
CA TRP A 56 -1.83 -3.83 -11.20
C TRP A 56 -3.10 -3.71 -12.02
N ASN A 57 -4.21 -4.30 -11.57
CA ASN A 57 -5.51 -4.08 -12.22
C ASN A 57 -5.89 -2.59 -12.21
N MET A 58 -5.73 -1.91 -11.08
CA MET A 58 -6.07 -0.48 -10.96
C MET A 58 -5.21 0.38 -11.89
N VAL A 59 -3.90 0.14 -11.92
CA VAL A 59 -2.99 0.93 -12.75
C VAL A 59 -3.17 0.59 -14.24
N GLN A 60 -3.23 -0.70 -14.60
CA GLN A 60 -3.21 -1.12 -16.01
C GLN A 60 -4.58 -1.05 -16.67
N MET A 61 -5.65 -1.40 -15.95
CA MET A 61 -7.00 -1.47 -16.53
C MET A 61 -7.76 -0.17 -16.39
N TYR A 62 -7.56 0.56 -15.31
CA TYR A 62 -8.28 1.79 -15.01
C TYR A 62 -7.42 3.05 -15.19
N GLY A 63 -6.12 2.88 -15.47
CA GLY A 63 -5.21 4.00 -15.72
C GLY A 63 -4.97 4.88 -14.48
N LEU A 64 -5.11 4.32 -13.28
CA LEU A 64 -4.83 5.07 -12.06
C LEU A 64 -3.33 5.32 -11.90
N SER A 65 -2.98 6.32 -11.09
CA SER A 65 -1.59 6.68 -10.80
C SER A 65 -0.75 5.45 -10.41
N PRO A 66 0.47 5.30 -10.93
CA PRO A 66 1.36 4.22 -10.50
C PRO A 66 1.88 4.40 -9.06
N ARG A 67 1.56 5.51 -8.40
CA ARG A 67 1.84 5.71 -6.98
C ARG A 67 0.53 5.93 -6.24
N VAL A 68 0.24 5.02 -5.31
CA VAL A 68 -1.01 4.98 -4.54
C VAL A 68 -0.82 5.64 -3.18
N THR A 69 -1.85 6.31 -2.68
CA THR A 69 -1.98 6.59 -1.25
C THR A 69 -2.61 5.38 -0.57
N LEU A 70 -1.93 4.80 0.42
CA LEU A 70 -2.49 3.72 1.22
C LEU A 70 -3.24 4.29 2.43
N GLU A 71 -4.42 3.75 2.70
CA GLU A 71 -5.20 4.05 3.89
C GLU A 71 -5.29 2.82 4.79
N GLY A 72 -4.94 2.96 6.08
CA GLY A 72 -4.92 1.83 6.99
C GLY A 72 -5.57 2.13 8.34
N PHE A 73 -6.87 1.86 8.48
CA PHE A 73 -7.58 1.96 9.75
C PHE A 73 -7.43 0.68 10.55
N SER A 74 -7.11 0.79 11.85
CA SER A 74 -7.05 -0.34 12.78
C SER A 74 -6.23 -1.50 12.19
N ARG A 75 -6.80 -2.70 12.07
CA ARG A 75 -6.14 -3.87 11.45
C ARG A 75 -5.74 -3.67 9.98
N GLY A 76 -6.33 -2.69 9.29
CA GLY A 76 -5.91 -2.29 7.94
C GLY A 76 -4.48 -1.77 7.88
N GLY A 77 -3.94 -1.30 9.00
CA GLY A 77 -2.54 -0.92 9.15
C GLY A 77 -1.58 -2.06 8.87
N LEU A 78 -1.93 -3.31 9.25
CA LEU A 78 -1.11 -4.51 8.95
C LEU A 78 -0.88 -4.67 7.45
N PHE A 79 -1.92 -4.47 6.63
CA PHE A 79 -1.78 -4.54 5.18
C PHE A 79 -1.00 -3.34 4.64
N ALA A 80 -1.42 -2.12 5.00
CA ALA A 80 -0.85 -0.90 4.45
C ALA A 80 0.67 -0.83 4.63
N TYR A 81 1.17 -1.05 5.84
CA TYR A 81 2.61 -1.04 6.09
C TYR A 81 3.35 -2.22 5.44
N ASN A 82 2.79 -3.43 5.51
CA ASN A 82 3.46 -4.61 4.97
C ASN A 82 3.53 -4.58 3.45
N TRP A 83 2.47 -4.14 2.77
CA TRP A 83 2.47 -4.00 1.32
C TRP A 83 3.39 -2.87 0.86
N ALA A 84 3.39 -1.74 1.58
CA ALA A 84 4.32 -0.64 1.31
C ALA A 84 5.78 -1.07 1.49
N ALA A 85 6.09 -1.93 2.47
CA ALA A 85 7.44 -2.44 2.68
C ALA A 85 7.93 -3.34 1.53
N ASP A 86 7.00 -4.07 0.89
CA ASP A 86 7.33 -4.88 -0.29
C ASP A 86 7.40 -4.05 -1.58
N HIS A 87 6.69 -2.91 -1.64
CA HIS A 87 6.51 -2.09 -2.84
C HIS A 87 6.70 -0.59 -2.59
N PRO A 88 7.82 -0.15 -2.00
CA PRO A 88 7.99 1.25 -1.64
C PRO A 88 7.98 2.20 -2.85
N ASP A 89 8.36 1.71 -4.02
CA ASP A 89 8.33 2.44 -5.30
C ASP A 89 6.91 2.77 -5.79
N LYS A 90 5.91 2.06 -5.30
CA LYS A 90 4.50 2.20 -5.70
C LYS A 90 3.66 3.08 -4.77
N VAL A 91 4.25 3.54 -3.67
CA VAL A 91 3.52 4.30 -2.64
C VAL A 91 3.86 5.79 -2.72
N ALA A 92 2.84 6.63 -2.78
CA ALA A 92 2.98 8.09 -2.71
C ALA A 92 3.12 8.55 -1.25
N CYS A 93 2.19 8.13 -0.41
CA CYS A 93 2.20 8.35 1.03
C CYS A 93 1.28 7.33 1.72
N ILE A 94 1.34 7.30 3.05
CA ILE A 94 0.49 6.44 3.88
C ILE A 94 -0.30 7.30 4.86
N TYR A 95 -1.62 7.12 4.86
CA TYR A 95 -2.51 7.59 5.91
C TYR A 95 -2.96 6.41 6.77
N VAL A 96 -2.73 6.48 8.06
CA VAL A 96 -3.18 5.46 9.00
C VAL A 96 -3.92 6.07 10.17
N ASP A 97 -4.91 5.32 10.68
CA ASP A 97 -5.72 5.74 11.83
C ASP A 97 -5.81 4.61 12.84
N ALA A 98 -5.29 4.84 14.04
CA ALA A 98 -5.16 3.85 15.10
C ALA A 98 -4.68 2.47 14.58
N PRO A 99 -3.60 2.41 13.77
CA PRO A 99 -3.22 1.22 13.03
C PRO A 99 -2.66 0.15 13.95
N VAL A 100 -3.00 -1.11 13.66
CA VAL A 100 -2.29 -2.24 14.23
C VAL A 100 -0.92 -2.34 13.57
N CYS A 101 0.13 -2.24 14.40
CA CYS A 101 1.52 -2.31 13.97
C CYS A 101 2.29 -3.45 14.63
N ASP A 102 1.72 -4.05 15.69
CA ASP A 102 2.23 -5.21 16.39
C ASP A 102 1.10 -6.20 16.67
N VAL A 103 1.23 -7.43 16.15
CA VAL A 103 0.22 -8.48 16.38
C VAL A 103 0.20 -9.00 17.82
N PHE A 104 1.24 -8.78 18.58
CA PHE A 104 1.27 -9.11 20.01
C PHE A 104 0.46 -8.11 20.85
N SER A 105 0.34 -6.88 20.39
CA SER A 105 -0.56 -5.87 20.94
C SER A 105 -2.02 -6.16 20.54
N TRP A 106 -2.24 -6.38 19.23
CA TRP A 106 -3.54 -6.74 18.69
C TRP A 106 -3.39 -7.72 17.52
N PRO A 107 -4.15 -8.83 17.43
CA PRO A 107 -5.19 -9.28 18.37
C PRO A 107 -4.66 -9.75 19.72
N GLY A 108 -3.36 -9.98 19.86
CA GLY A 108 -2.66 -10.36 21.09
C GLY A 108 -3.12 -11.70 21.67
N ARG A 109 -2.21 -12.37 22.36
CA ARG A 109 -2.52 -13.65 23.02
C ARG A 109 -3.54 -13.51 24.15
N SER A 110 -3.50 -12.38 24.84
CA SER A 110 -4.23 -12.13 26.09
C SER A 110 -5.41 -11.18 25.96
N SER A 111 -5.74 -10.71 24.78
CA SER A 111 -6.73 -9.66 24.55
C SER A 111 -8.20 -10.11 24.67
N GLY A 112 -8.46 -11.35 25.05
CA GLY A 112 -9.81 -11.94 25.01
C GLY A 112 -10.31 -12.28 23.60
N ASN A 113 -9.52 -12.02 22.57
CA ASN A 113 -9.84 -12.25 21.16
C ASN A 113 -9.18 -13.53 20.61
N ALA A 114 -9.28 -14.64 21.34
CA ALA A 114 -8.63 -15.91 20.96
C ALA A 114 -8.96 -16.36 19.54
N GLY A 115 -10.18 -16.09 19.06
CA GLY A 115 -10.60 -16.40 17.69
C GLY A 115 -9.85 -15.57 16.64
N LEU A 116 -9.61 -14.29 16.89
CA LEU A 116 -8.85 -13.42 15.99
C LEU A 116 -7.36 -13.78 15.99
N TRP A 117 -6.80 -14.10 17.16
CA TRP A 117 -5.42 -14.59 17.26
C TRP A 117 -5.23 -15.89 16.49
N LYS A 118 -6.13 -16.87 16.68
CA LYS A 118 -6.10 -18.10 15.92
C LYS A 118 -6.25 -17.85 14.40
N GLY A 119 -7.18 -16.99 13.99
CA GLY A 119 -7.38 -16.62 12.59
C GLY A 119 -6.13 -16.00 11.97
N MET A 120 -5.40 -15.18 12.72
CA MET A 120 -4.14 -14.61 12.28
C MET A 120 -3.06 -15.69 12.12
N LEU A 121 -2.92 -16.61 13.07
CA LEU A 121 -1.98 -17.73 12.98
C LEU A 121 -2.28 -18.61 11.76
N ASP A 122 -3.54 -18.99 11.58
CA ASP A 122 -4.00 -19.82 10.46
C ASP A 122 -3.70 -19.15 9.12
N GLU A 123 -3.99 -17.85 9.00
CA GLU A 123 -3.75 -17.07 7.78
C GLU A 123 -2.26 -16.96 7.41
N TRP A 124 -1.39 -16.83 8.41
CA TRP A 124 0.04 -16.79 8.22
C TRP A 124 0.70 -18.18 8.13
N GLY A 125 -0.04 -19.26 8.33
CA GLY A 125 0.48 -20.62 8.40
C GLY A 125 1.47 -20.83 9.54
N LEU A 126 1.23 -20.18 10.68
CA LEU A 126 2.12 -20.19 11.83
C LEU A 126 1.52 -20.93 13.02
N THR A 127 2.39 -21.38 13.90
CA THR A 127 2.05 -21.92 15.21
C THR A 127 2.53 -20.99 16.32
N GLU A 128 1.96 -21.11 17.51
CA GLU A 128 2.40 -20.33 18.68
C GLU A 128 3.92 -20.39 18.91
N ALA A 129 4.51 -21.57 18.72
CA ALA A 129 5.95 -21.77 18.93
C ALA A 129 6.83 -20.96 17.96
N ARG A 130 6.29 -20.56 16.81
CA ARG A 130 7.01 -19.79 15.77
C ARG A 130 6.81 -18.28 15.90
N MET A 131 5.96 -17.83 16.82
CA MET A 131 5.65 -16.40 16.96
C MET A 131 6.82 -15.55 17.44
N ASN A 132 7.82 -16.15 18.12
CA ASN A 132 9.02 -15.39 18.56
C ASN A 132 9.84 -14.82 17.38
N THR A 133 9.64 -15.34 16.18
CA THR A 133 10.30 -14.89 14.93
C THR A 133 9.28 -14.42 13.91
N PHE A 134 8.15 -13.85 14.36
CA PHE A 134 7.10 -13.38 13.47
C PHE A 134 7.60 -12.27 12.54
N PRO A 135 7.58 -12.48 11.20
CA PRO A 135 8.20 -11.55 10.25
C PRO A 135 7.27 -10.43 9.77
N GLY A 136 6.05 -10.37 10.29
CA GLY A 136 4.97 -9.57 9.73
C GLY A 136 4.58 -8.33 10.53
N ASN A 137 5.28 -8.02 11.63
CA ASN A 137 4.98 -6.80 12.37
C ASN A 137 5.43 -5.56 11.61
N PRO A 138 4.54 -4.61 11.30
CA PRO A 138 4.92 -3.32 10.72
C PRO A 138 6.06 -2.62 11.46
N ILE A 139 6.06 -2.65 12.80
CA ILE A 139 7.12 -2.04 13.63
C ILE A 139 8.53 -2.57 13.31
N ASP A 140 8.66 -3.76 12.75
CA ASP A 140 9.94 -4.39 12.42
C ASP A 140 10.28 -4.32 10.92
N ARG A 141 9.38 -3.77 10.11
CA ARG A 141 9.51 -3.72 8.64
C ARG A 141 9.56 -2.30 8.06
N LEU A 142 9.95 -1.32 8.87
CA LEU A 142 9.94 0.09 8.48
C LEU A 142 11.11 0.50 7.57
N LYS A 143 12.20 -0.26 7.56
CA LYS A 143 13.42 0.15 6.85
C LYS A 143 13.20 0.39 5.34
N PRO A 144 12.52 -0.47 4.57
CA PRO A 144 12.29 -0.20 3.14
C PRO A 144 11.49 1.09 2.89
N LEU A 145 10.52 1.39 3.76
CA LEU A 145 9.74 2.63 3.68
C LEU A 145 10.60 3.85 4.01
N ALA A 146 11.43 3.74 5.03
CA ALA A 146 12.32 4.82 5.46
C ALA A 146 13.40 5.13 4.41
N ASP A 147 14.01 4.11 3.83
CA ASP A 147 15.00 4.25 2.74
C ASP A 147 14.37 4.96 1.53
N ALA A 148 13.13 4.65 1.19
CA ALA A 148 12.36 5.31 0.14
C ALA A 148 11.75 6.65 0.57
N ARG A 149 11.92 7.06 1.84
CA ARG A 149 11.40 8.30 2.43
C ARG A 149 9.90 8.48 2.24
N ILE A 150 9.11 7.40 2.35
CA ILE A 150 7.67 7.48 2.18
C ILE A 150 7.04 8.31 3.29
N PRO A 151 6.30 9.37 2.95
CA PRO A 151 5.63 10.18 3.97
C PRO A 151 4.50 9.40 4.64
N VAL A 152 4.43 9.49 5.97
CA VAL A 152 3.36 8.87 6.77
C VAL A 152 2.65 9.93 7.58
N ILE A 153 1.31 9.95 7.55
CA ILE A 153 0.49 10.65 8.52
C ILE A 153 -0.32 9.65 9.33
N CYS A 154 -0.25 9.78 10.64
CA CYS A 154 -0.95 8.93 11.60
C CYS A 154 -1.90 9.75 12.45
N VAL A 155 -3.16 9.33 12.51
CA VAL A 155 -4.17 9.85 13.44
C VAL A 155 -4.43 8.75 14.47
N CYS A 156 -4.47 9.06 15.75
CA CYS A 156 -4.82 8.09 16.79
C CYS A 156 -5.23 8.77 18.10
N GLY A 157 -5.96 8.04 18.94
CA GLY A 157 -6.25 8.45 20.32
C GLY A 157 -5.07 8.12 21.25
N ASP A 158 -4.84 8.95 22.28
CA ASP A 158 -3.85 8.67 23.31
C ASP A 158 -4.35 7.71 24.38
N SER A 159 -5.66 7.49 24.45
CA SER A 159 -6.34 6.64 25.42
C SER A 159 -6.87 5.34 24.79
N ASP A 160 -6.37 4.96 23.59
CA ASP A 160 -6.78 3.76 22.87
C ASP A 160 -6.42 2.49 23.67
N ARG A 161 -7.47 1.74 24.06
CA ARG A 161 -7.37 0.49 24.82
C ARG A 161 -7.47 -0.76 23.96
N VAL A 162 -7.83 -0.60 22.69
CA VAL A 162 -7.95 -1.70 21.71
C VAL A 162 -6.64 -1.89 20.97
N VAL A 163 -6.07 -0.79 20.46
CA VAL A 163 -4.77 -0.75 19.78
C VAL A 163 -3.92 0.33 20.46
N PRO A 164 -3.32 0.03 21.63
CA PRO A 164 -2.63 1.03 22.43
C PRO A 164 -1.58 1.82 21.65
N PHE A 165 -1.66 3.16 21.74
CA PHE A 165 -0.74 4.07 21.05
C PHE A 165 0.73 3.72 21.38
N SER A 166 1.03 3.46 22.65
CA SER A 166 2.39 3.17 23.14
C SER A 166 3.01 1.92 22.52
N GLU A 167 2.21 0.95 22.11
CA GLU A 167 2.66 -0.34 21.56
C GLU A 167 2.68 -0.37 20.02
N ASN A 168 1.99 0.55 19.37
CA ASN A 168 1.78 0.60 17.93
C ASN A 168 2.34 1.89 17.32
N SER A 169 1.53 2.93 17.19
CA SER A 169 1.91 4.16 16.47
C SER A 169 3.09 4.90 17.08
N ALA A 170 3.25 4.86 18.42
CA ALA A 170 4.40 5.48 19.09
C ALA A 170 5.72 4.79 18.71
N VAL A 171 5.70 3.45 18.63
CA VAL A 171 6.88 2.65 18.24
C VAL A 171 7.24 2.91 16.78
N VAL A 172 6.23 2.91 15.89
CA VAL A 172 6.45 3.26 14.47
C VAL A 172 7.05 4.65 14.37
N ARG A 173 6.44 5.67 15.00
CA ARG A 173 6.95 7.04 14.99
C ARG A 173 8.40 7.11 15.44
N GLN A 174 8.71 6.53 16.59
CA GLN A 174 10.05 6.56 17.16
C GLN A 174 11.08 5.95 16.20
N ARG A 175 10.83 4.75 15.70
CA ARG A 175 11.75 4.03 14.81
C ARG A 175 11.88 4.74 13.47
N TYR A 176 10.76 5.18 12.89
CA TYR A 176 10.72 5.80 11.57
C TYR A 176 11.44 7.14 11.55
N THR A 177 11.20 7.99 12.56
CA THR A 177 11.89 9.28 12.68
C THR A 177 13.37 9.13 13.02
N ALA A 178 13.75 8.10 13.79
CA ALA A 178 15.16 7.78 14.05
C ALA A 178 15.93 7.39 12.78
N MET A 179 15.25 6.87 11.76
CA MET A 179 15.81 6.62 10.42
C MET A 179 15.77 7.86 9.50
N GLY A 180 15.36 9.03 10.01
CA GLY A 180 15.27 10.28 9.24
C GLY A 180 14.08 10.33 8.27
N ALA A 181 13.11 9.44 8.39
CA ALA A 181 11.95 9.37 7.50
C ALA A 181 10.81 10.31 7.96
N PRO A 182 10.00 10.85 7.04
CA PRO A 182 8.96 11.82 7.36
C PRO A 182 7.73 11.16 8.00
N PHE A 183 7.38 11.60 9.20
CA PHE A 183 6.23 11.10 9.95
C PHE A 183 5.49 12.27 10.62
N GLU A 184 4.21 12.45 10.28
CA GLU A 184 3.32 13.40 10.93
C GLU A 184 2.37 12.65 11.86
N LEU A 185 2.19 13.15 13.09
CA LEU A 185 1.29 12.58 14.08
C LEU A 185 0.22 13.59 14.49
N ILE A 186 -1.03 13.16 14.41
CA ILE A 186 -2.18 13.86 15.01
C ILE A 186 -2.69 12.98 16.13
N LEU A 187 -2.34 13.33 17.36
CA LEU A 187 -2.78 12.63 18.57
C LEU A 187 -4.03 13.30 19.11
N LYS A 188 -5.10 12.52 19.29
CA LYS A 188 -6.40 12.99 19.82
C LYS A 188 -6.45 12.78 21.34
N PRO A 189 -6.38 13.85 22.15
CA PRO A 189 -6.34 13.71 23.61
C PRO A 189 -7.63 13.10 24.17
N GLY A 190 -7.49 12.11 25.04
CA GLY A 190 -8.61 11.44 25.73
C GLY A 190 -9.48 10.56 24.83
N VAL A 191 -9.11 10.37 23.58
CA VAL A 191 -9.87 9.52 22.64
C VAL A 191 -9.40 8.09 22.72
N ASP A 192 -10.35 7.15 22.82
CA ASP A 192 -10.13 5.70 22.72
C ASP A 192 -9.97 5.29 21.25
N HIS A 193 -10.14 4.01 20.91
CA HIS A 193 -10.02 3.49 19.54
C HIS A 193 -10.98 4.14 18.54
N HIS A 194 -12.13 4.56 19.00
CA HIS A 194 -13.16 5.25 18.23
C HIS A 194 -13.47 6.63 18.81
N PRO A 195 -13.90 7.59 17.97
CA PRO A 195 -14.05 7.52 16.51
C PRO A 195 -12.71 7.62 15.79
N HIS A 196 -12.59 6.91 14.66
CA HIS A 196 -11.51 7.14 13.71
C HIS A 196 -11.69 8.46 12.97
N SER A 197 -10.67 8.86 12.19
CA SER A 197 -10.63 10.07 11.39
C SER A 197 -10.67 11.35 12.25
N LEU A 198 -10.90 12.47 11.60
CA LEU A 198 -11.04 13.79 12.21
C LEU A 198 -12.38 14.37 11.78
N GLU A 199 -13.01 15.19 12.65
CA GLU A 199 -14.20 15.97 12.28
C GLU A 199 -13.88 16.89 11.09
N ASN A 200 -12.73 17.56 11.15
CA ASN A 200 -12.19 18.30 10.01
C ASN A 200 -11.09 17.47 9.35
N PRO A 201 -11.33 16.85 8.18
CA PRO A 201 -10.34 16.00 7.51
C PRO A 201 -9.22 16.78 6.81
N THR A 202 -9.31 18.11 6.75
CA THR A 202 -8.39 18.97 5.98
C THR A 202 -6.91 18.70 6.24
N PRO A 203 -6.40 18.50 7.48
CA PRO A 203 -4.99 18.22 7.70
C PRO A 203 -4.51 16.95 6.99
N VAL A 204 -5.31 15.89 7.02
CA VAL A 204 -4.99 14.61 6.35
C VAL A 204 -5.09 14.75 4.83
N VAL A 205 -6.15 15.41 4.36
CA VAL A 205 -6.38 15.64 2.92
C VAL A 205 -5.25 16.48 2.32
N ASP A 206 -4.84 17.56 2.98
CA ASP A 206 -3.77 18.43 2.50
C ASP A 206 -2.41 17.72 2.53
N PHE A 207 -2.17 16.84 3.53
CA PHE A 207 -1.00 15.97 3.53
C PHE A 207 -1.01 15.06 2.29
N ILE A 208 -2.10 14.35 2.01
CA ILE A 208 -2.21 13.44 0.88
C ILE A 208 -2.01 14.17 -0.45
N VAL A 209 -2.72 15.28 -0.65
CA VAL A 209 -2.63 16.09 -1.88
C VAL A 209 -1.21 16.59 -2.10
N ARG A 210 -0.54 17.08 -1.05
CA ARG A 210 0.86 17.57 -1.13
C ARG A 210 1.83 16.49 -1.59
N HIS A 211 1.66 15.26 -1.14
CA HIS A 211 2.56 14.16 -1.48
C HIS A 211 2.19 13.44 -2.77
N GLN A 212 0.93 13.53 -3.19
CA GLN A 212 0.50 12.99 -4.47
C GLN A 212 0.85 13.92 -5.63
N ALA A 213 0.74 15.24 -5.45
CA ALA A 213 1.04 16.24 -6.47
C ALA A 213 2.54 16.28 -6.87
N GLY A 214 3.44 15.92 -5.96
CA GLY A 214 4.88 15.86 -6.25
C GLY A 214 5.28 14.81 -7.31
N TYR A 215 4.35 13.95 -7.73
CA TYR A 215 4.57 12.96 -8.78
C TYR A 215 4.37 13.52 -10.19
N GLU A 216 3.54 14.56 -10.37
CA GLU A 216 3.29 15.16 -11.70
C GLU A 216 4.56 15.76 -12.33
N ALA A 217 5.50 16.22 -11.52
CA ALA A 217 6.75 16.83 -11.99
C ALA A 217 7.72 15.84 -12.66
N GLY A 218 7.46 14.53 -12.59
CA GLY A 218 8.34 13.47 -13.07
C GLY A 218 7.76 12.58 -14.17
N GLN A 219 6.59 12.91 -14.75
CA GLN A 219 6.06 12.09 -15.85
C GLN A 219 6.89 12.27 -17.13
N CYS A 220 7.87 11.38 -17.29
CA CYS A 220 8.65 11.27 -18.53
C CYS A 220 7.87 10.62 -19.70
N TYR A 221 6.59 10.27 -19.51
CA TYR A 221 5.76 9.60 -20.52
C TYR A 221 4.29 9.99 -20.39
N THR A 222 3.59 9.90 -21.52
CA THR A 222 2.12 10.02 -21.58
C THR A 222 1.54 8.68 -21.97
N LEU A 223 0.68 8.11 -21.13
CA LEU A 223 -0.08 6.90 -21.49
C LEU A 223 -1.09 7.25 -22.59
N ARG A 224 -0.96 6.62 -23.74
CA ARG A 224 -1.89 6.77 -24.87
C ARG A 224 -2.88 5.61 -24.89
N GLY A 225 -3.80 5.57 -23.94
CA GLY A 225 -4.75 4.48 -23.76
C GLY A 225 -4.36 3.53 -22.62
N ASN A 226 -5.00 2.37 -22.58
CA ASN A 226 -4.73 1.36 -21.56
C ASN A 226 -4.13 0.09 -22.21
N TYR A 227 -3.50 -0.73 -21.39
CA TYR A 227 -2.90 -1.99 -21.83
C TYR A 227 -3.86 -3.19 -21.77
N GLN A 228 -5.18 -2.98 -21.84
CA GLN A 228 -6.20 -4.03 -21.72
C GLN A 228 -5.96 -5.21 -22.67
N ASN A 229 -5.64 -4.92 -23.92
CA ASN A 229 -5.38 -5.97 -24.90
C ASN A 229 -4.12 -6.78 -24.58
N SER A 230 -3.05 -6.11 -24.12
CA SER A 230 -1.83 -6.78 -23.69
C SER A 230 -2.07 -7.62 -22.43
N TYR A 231 -2.76 -7.05 -21.43
CA TYR A 231 -3.13 -7.75 -20.23
C TYR A 231 -3.98 -9.00 -20.53
N ARG A 232 -5.02 -8.86 -21.39
CA ARG A 232 -5.84 -9.98 -21.81
C ARG A 232 -5.02 -11.09 -22.47
N LYS A 233 -4.10 -10.72 -23.38
CA LYS A 233 -3.21 -11.69 -24.03
C LYS A 233 -2.32 -12.40 -23.00
N PHE A 234 -1.72 -11.66 -22.09
CA PHE A 234 -0.77 -12.22 -21.13
C PHE A 234 -1.49 -13.09 -20.10
N GLU A 235 -2.58 -12.59 -19.50
CA GLU A 235 -3.27 -13.30 -18.41
C GLU A 235 -4.19 -14.44 -18.90
N LYS A 236 -4.94 -14.20 -19.99
CA LYS A 236 -5.96 -15.16 -20.46
C LYS A 236 -5.47 -16.05 -21.60
N GLU A 237 -4.83 -15.46 -22.60
CA GLU A 237 -4.33 -16.22 -23.76
C GLU A 237 -2.94 -16.82 -23.49
N ARG A 238 -2.26 -16.38 -22.42
CA ARG A 238 -0.96 -16.86 -21.94
C ARG A 238 0.14 -16.80 -23.00
N VAL A 239 0.07 -15.82 -23.86
CA VAL A 239 1.08 -15.53 -24.88
C VAL A 239 1.37 -14.05 -24.94
N GLY A 240 2.62 -13.67 -25.19
CA GLY A 240 3.03 -12.29 -25.32
C GLY A 240 4.27 -12.11 -26.17
N THR A 241 4.23 -11.13 -27.07
CA THR A 241 5.44 -10.65 -27.77
C THR A 241 5.69 -9.22 -27.35
N VAL A 242 6.89 -8.96 -26.84
CA VAL A 242 7.33 -7.63 -26.37
C VAL A 242 8.56 -7.24 -27.17
N ALA A 243 8.45 -6.14 -27.93
CA ALA A 243 9.55 -5.58 -28.69
C ALA A 243 10.10 -4.32 -28.03
N PHE A 244 11.41 -4.24 -27.92
CA PHE A 244 12.14 -3.08 -27.39
C PHE A 244 12.75 -2.31 -28.56
N LEU A 245 12.18 -1.14 -28.85
CA LEU A 245 12.61 -0.25 -29.92
C LEU A 245 13.43 0.91 -29.37
N GLY A 246 14.57 1.22 -29.96
CA GLY A 246 15.39 2.37 -29.54
C GLY A 246 16.80 2.33 -30.08
N GLY A 247 17.61 3.30 -29.68
CA GLY A 247 19.02 3.41 -30.05
C GLY A 247 19.95 2.56 -29.18
N SER A 248 21.23 2.88 -29.17
CA SER A 248 22.31 2.15 -28.50
C SER A 248 22.05 1.82 -27.02
N ILE A 249 21.36 2.70 -26.28
CA ILE A 249 20.98 2.43 -24.87
C ILE A 249 20.01 1.26 -24.79
N THR A 250 19.14 1.09 -25.77
CA THR A 250 18.18 -0.04 -25.83
C THR A 250 18.91 -1.35 -26.15
N GLU A 251 20.02 -1.30 -26.87
CA GLU A 251 20.85 -2.48 -27.16
C GLU A 251 21.67 -2.94 -25.96
N MET A 252 22.01 -2.04 -25.03
CA MET A 252 22.76 -2.36 -23.81
C MET A 252 21.98 -3.29 -22.88
N LYS A 253 22.70 -4.17 -22.17
CA LYS A 253 22.13 -4.97 -21.08
C LYS A 253 21.73 -4.06 -19.91
N GLY A 254 20.65 -4.43 -19.23
CA GLY A 254 20.19 -3.75 -18.03
C GLY A 254 18.69 -3.59 -17.99
N TRP A 255 18.14 -2.42 -18.35
CA TRP A 255 16.74 -2.12 -18.20
C TRP A 255 15.78 -3.08 -18.95
N ARG A 256 16.17 -3.59 -20.13
CA ARG A 256 15.39 -4.59 -20.87
C ARG A 256 15.27 -5.89 -20.08
N ASP A 257 16.39 -6.36 -19.53
CA ASP A 257 16.42 -7.60 -18.76
C ASP A 257 15.54 -7.49 -17.52
N MET A 258 15.56 -6.33 -16.86
CA MET A 258 14.67 -6.02 -15.73
C MET A 258 13.19 -6.08 -16.12
N ILE A 259 12.82 -5.51 -17.27
CA ILE A 259 11.43 -5.56 -17.77
C ILE A 259 11.04 -7.00 -18.14
N CYS A 260 11.93 -7.75 -18.77
CA CYS A 260 11.67 -9.15 -19.11
C CYS A 260 11.38 -9.99 -17.88
N GLU A 261 12.20 -9.84 -16.83
CA GLU A 261 12.03 -10.56 -15.57
C GLU A 261 10.76 -10.10 -14.83
N ASP A 262 10.49 -8.80 -14.77
CA ASP A 262 9.26 -8.27 -14.17
C ASP A 262 7.99 -8.82 -14.86
N LEU A 263 7.96 -8.87 -16.19
CA LEU A 263 6.84 -9.43 -16.95
C LEU A 263 6.66 -10.93 -16.68
N LYS A 264 7.75 -11.70 -16.61
CA LYS A 264 7.69 -13.13 -16.27
C LYS A 264 7.19 -13.36 -14.85
N GLN A 265 7.59 -12.53 -13.90
CA GLN A 265 7.11 -12.61 -12.52
C GLN A 265 5.62 -12.26 -12.41
N ARG A 266 5.16 -11.23 -13.12
CA ARG A 266 3.74 -10.82 -13.11
C ARG A 266 2.83 -11.80 -13.80
N PHE A 267 3.30 -12.45 -14.86
CA PHE A 267 2.53 -13.38 -15.69
C PHE A 267 3.24 -14.73 -15.79
N PRO A 268 3.34 -15.48 -14.69
CA PRO A 268 4.19 -16.68 -14.60
C PRO A 268 3.77 -17.83 -15.53
N TYR A 269 2.53 -17.78 -16.04
CA TYR A 269 2.00 -18.78 -16.96
C TYR A 269 2.04 -18.35 -18.43
N THR A 270 2.61 -17.18 -18.74
CA THR A 270 2.63 -16.60 -20.07
C THR A 270 3.91 -16.96 -20.82
N LYS A 271 3.76 -17.50 -22.01
CA LYS A 271 4.89 -17.71 -22.92
C LYS A 271 5.25 -16.39 -23.61
N PHE A 272 6.30 -15.75 -23.13
CA PHE A 272 6.80 -14.51 -23.71
C PHE A 272 7.82 -14.76 -24.82
N THR A 273 7.74 -13.93 -25.87
CA THR A 273 8.80 -13.71 -26.84
C THR A 273 9.29 -12.27 -26.70
N PHE A 274 10.55 -12.08 -26.36
CA PHE A 274 11.17 -10.76 -26.25
C PHE A 274 12.04 -10.49 -27.47
N VAL A 275 11.79 -9.35 -28.14
CA VAL A 275 12.48 -8.95 -29.38
C VAL A 275 13.29 -7.70 -29.08
N ALA A 276 14.61 -7.77 -29.20
CA ALA A 276 15.47 -6.60 -29.19
C ALA A 276 15.50 -6.00 -30.60
N ALA A 277 15.10 -4.76 -30.69
CA ALA A 277 15.11 -3.98 -31.96
C ALA A 277 15.80 -2.62 -31.71
N GLY A 278 16.89 -2.64 -30.96
CA GLY A 278 17.80 -1.51 -30.80
C GLY A 278 18.73 -1.40 -32.02
N ILE A 279 19.13 -0.15 -32.35
CA ILE A 279 20.09 0.14 -33.43
C ILE A 279 21.30 0.85 -32.84
#